data_a05730a925e0163feab9391a0bffa13d
#
_entry.id   a05730a925e0163feab9391a0bffa13d
#
_cell.length_a   1.000
_cell.length_b   1.000
_cell.length_c   1.000
_cell.angle_alpha   90.00
_cell.angle_beta   90.00
_cell.angle_gamma   90.00
#
_symmetry.space_group_name_H-M   'P 1'
#
loop_
_entity.id
_entity.type
_entity.pdbx_description
1 polymer ?
#
loop_
_entity_poly.entity_id
_entity_poly.type
_entity_poly.pdbx_seq_one_letter_code
_entity_poly.pdbx_strand_id
1 'polypeptide(L)'
;TDLNSFWTYVTFYSSILLDDENLYKDCYKKFNNLSQLYENKIFHCYDGNREIDVFLEDYVYFCLLLLTIYEFKNDKSSLKKCESLMNEAWNNFFNINENVLQKNNIQFNDLFVEPIDLNDNNIPNGNSIYLFICNKLFNILGDKKWNEKINTLSKSFHSHINANFSQMFSYIKILDICEENITITVNSKNPETTNKIKKL
;
A
#
# COMPACT_ATOMS: atom_id res chain seq x y z
N THR A 1 2.13 7.26 11.44
CA THR A 1 1.89 7.47 9.99
C THR A 1 1.07 6.36 9.39
N ASP A 2 1.45 5.11 9.62
CA ASP A 2 0.78 3.90 9.15
C ASP A 2 -0.73 3.91 9.45
N LEU A 3 -1.12 4.02 10.73
CA LEU A 3 -2.51 4.04 11.17
C LEU A 3 -3.30 5.21 10.58
N ASN A 4 -2.72 6.41 10.51
CA ASN A 4 -3.38 7.57 9.93
C ASN A 4 -3.62 7.39 8.42
N SER A 5 -2.66 6.83 7.71
CA SER A 5 -2.77 6.53 6.28
C SER A 5 -3.81 5.45 6.02
N PHE A 6 -3.75 4.35 6.79
CA PHE A 6 -4.70 3.24 6.66
C PHE A 6 -6.12 3.66 7.02
N TRP A 7 -6.30 4.39 8.13
CA TRP A 7 -7.61 4.93 8.50
C TRP A 7 -8.18 5.85 7.44
N THR A 8 -7.36 6.76 6.90
CA THR A 8 -7.79 7.68 5.83
C THR A 8 -8.16 6.91 4.56
N TYR A 9 -7.42 5.85 4.20
CA TYR A 9 -7.75 4.94 3.10
C TYR A 9 -9.11 4.28 3.31
N VAL A 10 -9.33 3.64 4.46
CA VAL A 10 -10.59 2.91 4.75
C VAL A 10 -11.78 3.87 4.75
N THR A 11 -11.65 5.02 5.41
CA THR A 11 -12.75 6.00 5.48
C THR A 11 -13.02 6.66 4.12
N PHE A 12 -11.98 6.91 3.33
CA PHE A 12 -12.14 7.44 1.97
C PHE A 12 -12.90 6.44 1.09
N TYR A 13 -12.50 5.18 1.11
CA TYR A 13 -13.17 4.11 0.35
C TYR A 13 -14.63 3.94 0.80
N SER A 14 -14.87 3.94 2.11
CA SER A 14 -16.21 3.88 2.69
C SER A 14 -17.10 5.06 2.27
N SER A 15 -16.54 6.27 2.21
CA SER A 15 -17.28 7.46 1.79
C SER A 15 -17.83 7.36 0.36
N ILE A 16 -17.08 6.67 -0.51
CA ILE A 16 -17.48 6.42 -1.89
C ILE A 16 -18.57 5.36 -1.96
N LEU A 17 -18.42 4.25 -1.22
CA LEU A 17 -19.42 3.18 -1.20
C LEU A 17 -20.76 3.63 -0.61
N LEU A 18 -20.70 4.48 0.43
CA LEU A 18 -21.89 5.01 1.13
C LEU A 18 -22.49 6.26 0.48
N ASP A 19 -21.82 6.83 -0.53
CA ASP A 19 -22.20 8.10 -1.17
C ASP A 19 -22.25 9.28 -0.18
N ASP A 20 -21.36 9.26 0.82
CA ASP A 20 -21.29 10.30 1.86
C ASP A 20 -20.29 11.40 1.47
N GLU A 21 -20.84 12.50 0.94
CA GLU A 21 -20.03 13.66 0.52
C GLU A 21 -19.30 14.37 1.68
N ASN A 22 -19.85 14.36 2.88
CA ASN A 22 -19.21 15.01 4.03
C ASN A 22 -17.99 14.22 4.48
N LEU A 23 -18.17 12.90 4.63
CA LEU A 23 -17.07 11.98 4.93
C LEU A 23 -15.98 12.05 3.85
N TYR A 24 -16.38 12.12 2.58
CA TYR A 24 -15.45 12.28 1.45
C TYR A 24 -14.60 13.56 1.57
N LYS A 25 -15.23 14.71 1.83
CA LYS A 25 -14.52 15.99 1.98
C LYS A 25 -13.55 15.97 3.16
N ASP A 26 -13.96 15.39 4.29
CA ASP A 26 -13.11 15.26 5.48
C ASP A 26 -11.90 14.36 5.22
N CYS A 27 -12.11 13.21 4.58
CA CYS A 27 -11.03 12.30 4.22
C CYS A 27 -10.05 12.93 3.23
N TYR A 28 -10.57 13.67 2.23
CA TYR A 28 -9.72 14.35 1.26
C TYR A 28 -8.89 15.47 1.90
N LYS A 29 -9.43 16.19 2.88
CA LYS A 29 -8.67 17.15 3.69
C LYS A 29 -7.54 16.47 4.48
N LYS A 30 -7.84 15.32 5.10
CA LYS A 30 -6.81 14.52 5.81
C LYS A 30 -5.72 14.03 4.87
N PHE A 31 -6.11 13.54 3.68
CA PHE A 31 -5.15 13.15 2.65
C PHE A 31 -4.22 14.30 2.25
N ASN A 32 -4.76 15.51 2.03
CA ASN A 32 -3.93 16.68 1.69
C ASN A 32 -2.94 17.03 2.81
N ASN A 33 -3.37 16.97 4.06
CA ASN A 33 -2.50 17.20 5.21
C ASN A 33 -1.37 16.15 5.29
N LEU A 34 -1.69 14.86 5.11
CA LEU A 34 -0.70 13.80 5.08
C LEU A 34 0.27 13.98 3.91
N SER A 35 -0.24 14.35 2.72
CA SER A 35 0.59 14.56 1.53
C SER A 35 1.57 15.72 1.70
N GLN A 36 1.16 16.81 2.34
CA GLN A 36 2.04 17.93 2.68
C GLN A 36 3.08 17.52 3.72
N LEU A 37 2.67 16.80 4.77
CA LEU A 37 3.57 16.33 5.82
C LEU A 37 4.65 15.40 5.26
N TYR A 38 4.30 14.56 4.27
CA TYR A 38 5.21 13.59 3.64
C TYR A 38 5.69 14.02 2.26
N GLU A 39 5.77 15.31 2.00
CA GLU A 39 6.21 15.81 0.70
C GLU A 39 7.64 15.35 0.38
N ASN A 40 8.56 15.48 1.33
CA ASN A 40 9.97 15.20 1.13
C ASN A 40 10.46 13.90 1.77
N LYS A 41 9.81 13.44 2.85
CA LYS A 41 10.23 12.26 3.62
C LYS A 41 9.04 11.67 4.37
N ILE A 42 8.96 10.34 4.39
CA ILE A 42 8.04 9.63 5.29
C ILE A 42 8.73 9.41 6.64
N PHE A 43 7.99 9.49 7.73
CA PHE A 43 8.43 9.16 9.08
C PHE A 43 7.29 8.53 9.88
N HIS A 44 7.64 7.67 10.83
CA HIS A 44 6.63 6.96 11.62
C HIS A 44 5.86 7.89 12.53
N CYS A 45 6.56 8.73 13.28
CA CYS A 45 5.98 9.72 14.18
C CYS A 45 6.77 11.02 14.13
N TYR A 46 6.05 12.14 14.21
CA TYR A 46 6.61 13.47 14.24
C TYR A 46 5.93 14.32 15.29
N ASP A 47 6.67 14.80 16.27
CA ASP A 47 6.19 15.66 17.36
C ASP A 47 6.62 17.14 17.23
N GLY A 48 7.20 17.50 16.09
CA GLY A 48 7.74 18.83 15.79
C GLY A 48 9.23 18.97 16.06
N ASN A 49 9.83 18.11 16.89
CA ASN A 49 11.25 18.16 17.26
C ASN A 49 11.98 16.83 17.03
N ARG A 50 11.26 15.73 16.98
CA ARG A 50 11.83 14.40 16.87
C ARG A 50 11.16 13.61 15.76
N GLU A 51 11.97 13.10 14.83
CA GLU A 51 11.56 12.13 13.83
C GLU A 51 11.86 10.73 14.36
N ILE A 52 10.88 9.84 14.28
CA ILE A 52 11.07 8.41 14.54
C ILE A 52 11.19 7.71 13.19
N ASP A 53 12.15 6.80 13.11
CA ASP A 53 12.43 6.05 11.89
C ASP A 53 11.21 5.32 11.35
N VAL A 54 11.16 5.22 10.04
CA VAL A 54 10.04 4.64 9.31
C VAL A 54 10.05 3.12 9.34
N PHE A 55 8.87 2.56 9.34
CA PHE A 55 8.62 1.14 9.13
C PHE A 55 8.05 0.88 7.72
N LEU A 56 8.06 -0.38 7.31
CA LEU A 56 7.45 -0.80 6.04
C LEU A 56 5.98 -0.36 5.93
N GLU A 57 5.22 -0.49 7.02
CA GLU A 57 3.81 -0.15 7.11
C GLU A 57 3.53 1.32 6.80
N ASP A 58 4.45 2.22 7.18
CA ASP A 58 4.32 3.66 6.89
C ASP A 58 4.29 3.92 5.38
N TYR A 59 5.16 3.22 4.64
CA TYR A 59 5.21 3.32 3.18
C TYR A 59 3.98 2.70 2.53
N VAL A 60 3.67 1.45 2.86
CA VAL A 60 2.66 0.70 2.12
C VAL A 60 1.25 1.23 2.34
N TYR A 61 0.90 1.66 3.55
CA TYR A 61 -0.42 2.23 3.78
C TYR A 61 -0.59 3.62 3.17
N PHE A 62 0.48 4.41 3.14
CA PHE A 62 0.42 5.69 2.43
C PHE A 62 0.34 5.47 0.92
N CYS A 63 1.09 4.52 0.36
CA CYS A 63 0.99 4.15 -1.05
C CYS A 63 -0.39 3.60 -1.43
N LEU A 64 -1.02 2.81 -0.56
CA LEU A 64 -2.38 2.33 -0.75
C LEU A 64 -3.39 3.49 -0.86
N LEU A 65 -3.25 4.49 0.02
CA LEU A 65 -4.05 5.72 -0.04
C LEU A 65 -3.79 6.51 -1.33
N LEU A 66 -2.52 6.69 -1.73
CA LEU A 66 -2.15 7.37 -2.98
C LEU A 66 -2.76 6.69 -4.21
N LEU A 67 -2.71 5.36 -4.29
CA LEU A 67 -3.34 4.61 -5.37
C LEU A 67 -4.85 4.80 -5.40
N THR A 68 -5.49 4.79 -4.24
CA THR A 68 -6.93 5.02 -4.14
C THR A 68 -7.29 6.42 -4.65
N ILE A 69 -6.53 7.44 -4.28
CA ILE A 69 -6.73 8.81 -4.81
C ILE A 69 -6.54 8.83 -6.34
N TYR A 70 -5.52 8.15 -6.87
CA TYR A 70 -5.35 8.01 -8.31
C TYR A 70 -6.56 7.34 -8.98
N GLU A 71 -7.03 6.22 -8.46
CA GLU A 71 -8.16 5.47 -9.03
C GLU A 71 -9.44 6.29 -9.08
N PHE A 72 -9.72 7.09 -8.06
CA PHE A 72 -10.95 7.88 -7.98
C PHE A 72 -10.86 9.28 -8.60
N LYS A 73 -9.71 9.92 -8.52
CA LYS A 73 -9.50 11.30 -9.02
C LYS A 73 -8.75 11.37 -10.35
N ASN A 74 -8.16 10.26 -10.81
CA ASN A 74 -7.19 10.23 -11.91
C ASN A 74 -5.99 11.17 -11.67
N ASP A 75 -5.59 11.28 -10.40
CA ASP A 75 -4.45 12.12 -10.01
C ASP A 75 -3.12 11.43 -10.31
N LYS A 76 -2.55 11.76 -11.45
CA LYS A 76 -1.26 11.19 -11.90
C LYS A 76 -0.09 11.53 -10.97
N SER A 77 -0.20 12.60 -10.18
CA SER A 77 0.85 12.95 -9.21
C SER A 77 0.90 11.95 -8.07
N SER A 78 -0.27 11.52 -7.58
CA SER A 78 -0.38 10.46 -6.56
C SER A 78 0.16 9.12 -7.07
N LEU A 79 -0.13 8.74 -8.33
CA LEU A 79 0.44 7.52 -8.92
C LEU A 79 1.97 7.56 -8.98
N LYS A 80 2.52 8.68 -9.45
CA LYS A 80 3.97 8.88 -9.56
C LYS A 80 4.67 8.85 -8.19
N LYS A 81 4.05 9.47 -7.19
CA LYS A 81 4.56 9.44 -5.81
C LYS A 81 4.50 8.02 -5.23
N CYS A 82 3.40 7.31 -5.45
CA CYS A 82 3.27 5.90 -5.05
C CYS A 82 4.38 5.04 -5.67
N GLU A 83 4.62 5.16 -6.98
CA GLU A 83 5.67 4.42 -7.67
C GLU A 83 7.06 4.69 -7.07
N SER A 84 7.38 5.96 -6.79
CA SER A 84 8.64 6.37 -6.18
C SER A 84 8.82 5.76 -4.79
N LEU A 85 7.80 5.88 -3.94
CA LEU A 85 7.82 5.38 -2.56
C LEU A 85 7.89 3.84 -2.50
N MET A 86 7.23 3.14 -3.42
CA MET A 86 7.31 1.68 -3.50
C MET A 86 8.72 1.19 -3.92
N ASN A 87 9.43 1.94 -4.77
CA ASN A 87 10.82 1.64 -5.08
C ASN A 87 11.74 1.94 -3.90
N GLU A 88 11.51 3.03 -3.19
CA GLU A 88 12.24 3.39 -1.97
C GLU A 88 12.03 2.34 -0.86
N ALA A 89 10.79 1.91 -0.64
CA ALA A 89 10.48 0.85 0.31
C ALA A 89 11.22 -0.47 -0.04
N TRP A 90 11.27 -0.84 -1.32
CA TRP A 90 12.05 -2.00 -1.74
C TRP A 90 13.53 -1.87 -1.36
N ASN A 91 14.13 -0.73 -1.63
CA ASN A 91 15.55 -0.50 -1.36
C ASN A 91 15.87 -0.46 0.14
N ASN A 92 14.92 -0.01 0.96
CA ASN A 92 15.13 0.18 2.39
C ASN A 92 14.81 -1.06 3.23
N PHE A 93 13.91 -1.94 2.75
CA PHE A 93 13.35 -3.02 3.56
C PHE A 93 13.55 -4.43 2.97
N PHE A 94 13.97 -4.57 1.70
CA PHE A 94 14.09 -5.89 1.08
C PHE A 94 15.30 -6.66 1.57
N ASN A 95 15.06 -7.79 2.24
CA ASN A 95 16.08 -8.74 2.65
C ASN A 95 16.29 -9.79 1.54
N ILE A 96 17.46 -9.77 0.93
CA ILE A 96 17.82 -10.67 -0.18
C ILE A 96 17.95 -12.13 0.25
N ASN A 97 18.32 -12.39 1.51
CA ASN A 97 18.51 -13.74 2.01
C ASN A 97 17.18 -14.48 2.21
N GLU A 98 16.17 -13.74 2.70
CA GLU A 98 14.84 -14.26 3.01
C GLU A 98 13.81 -14.02 1.88
N ASN A 99 14.13 -13.17 0.91
CA ASN A 99 13.25 -12.74 -0.17
C ASN A 99 11.92 -12.14 0.33
N VAL A 100 11.96 -11.37 1.41
CA VAL A 100 10.83 -10.65 2.00
C VAL A 100 11.24 -9.24 2.37
N LEU A 101 10.25 -8.39 2.69
CA LEU A 101 10.50 -7.08 3.25
C LEU A 101 10.51 -7.16 4.78
N GLN A 102 11.57 -6.65 5.39
CA GLN A 102 11.66 -6.53 6.85
C GLN A 102 10.80 -5.38 7.35
N LYS A 103 10.43 -5.42 8.61
CA LYS A 103 9.69 -4.34 9.23
C LYS A 103 10.52 -3.07 9.37
N ASN A 104 11.77 -3.21 9.77
CA ASN A 104 12.72 -2.12 9.98
C ASN A 104 13.62 -1.93 8.76
N ASN A 105 14.16 -0.72 8.60
CA ASN A 105 15.12 -0.45 7.55
C ASN A 105 16.40 -1.31 7.72
N ILE A 106 16.83 -1.98 6.65
CA ILE A 106 18.01 -2.87 6.64
C ILE A 106 19.33 -2.18 6.99
N GLN A 107 19.38 -0.84 6.98
CA GLN A 107 20.56 -0.08 7.35
C GLN A 107 20.79 0.03 8.87
N PHE A 108 19.79 -0.33 9.69
CA PHE A 108 19.88 -0.33 11.14
C PHE A 108 20.35 -1.70 11.65
N ASN A 109 21.67 -1.89 11.69
CA ASN A 109 22.33 -3.15 12.09
C ASN A 109 22.47 -3.34 13.60
N ASP A 110 21.70 -2.67 14.43
CA ASP A 110 21.77 -2.77 15.89
C ASP A 110 20.86 -3.84 16.50
N LEU A 111 20.05 -4.50 15.67
CA LEU A 111 19.19 -5.59 16.10
C LEU A 111 19.87 -6.94 15.94
N PHE A 112 19.93 -7.72 17.02
CA PHE A 112 20.45 -9.08 17.01
C PHE A 112 19.59 -10.07 16.18
N VAL A 113 18.30 -9.78 16.06
CA VAL A 113 17.34 -10.51 15.22
C VAL A 113 16.54 -9.51 14.42
N GLU A 114 16.55 -9.64 13.10
CA GLU A 114 15.76 -8.83 12.19
C GLU A 114 14.32 -9.35 12.18
N PRO A 115 13.33 -8.53 12.58
CA PRO A 115 11.94 -8.98 12.63
C PRO A 115 11.37 -9.11 11.21
N ILE A 116 11.11 -10.35 10.81
CA ILE A 116 10.31 -10.67 9.63
C ILE A 116 8.91 -11.03 10.13
N ASP A 117 7.94 -10.21 9.79
CA ASP A 117 6.54 -10.44 10.14
C ASP A 117 5.72 -10.62 8.86
N LEU A 118 5.21 -11.82 8.65
CA LEU A 118 4.34 -12.17 7.53
C LEU A 118 2.89 -12.44 7.98
N ASN A 119 2.63 -12.35 9.27
CA ASN A 119 1.32 -12.62 9.83
C ASN A 119 0.48 -11.34 9.89
N ASP A 120 -0.81 -11.50 9.65
CA ASP A 120 -1.78 -10.46 9.94
C ASP A 120 -1.99 -10.37 11.45
N ASN A 121 -1.91 -9.15 11.97
CA ASN A 121 -2.26 -8.85 13.36
C ASN A 121 -3.65 -8.18 13.39
N ASN A 122 -3.75 -6.99 13.99
CA ASN A 122 -4.99 -6.21 14.00
C ASN A 122 -5.31 -5.53 12.66
N ILE A 123 -4.32 -5.44 11.79
CA ILE A 123 -4.39 -4.83 10.46
C ILE A 123 -3.66 -5.74 9.46
N PRO A 124 -3.92 -5.60 8.15
CA PRO A 124 -3.24 -6.37 7.12
C PRO A 124 -1.72 -6.26 7.21
N ASN A 125 -1.01 -7.33 6.90
CA ASN A 125 0.45 -7.36 6.94
C ASN A 125 1.08 -6.45 5.88
N GLY A 126 2.17 -5.75 6.23
CA GLY A 126 2.87 -4.81 5.34
C GLY A 126 3.38 -5.46 4.05
N ASN A 127 3.94 -6.66 4.11
CA ASN A 127 4.39 -7.42 2.95
C ASN A 127 3.23 -7.78 2.00
N SER A 128 2.08 -8.18 2.55
CA SER A 128 0.88 -8.48 1.78
C SER A 128 0.36 -7.24 1.05
N ILE A 129 0.28 -6.10 1.74
CA ILE A 129 -0.12 -4.83 1.12
C ILE A 129 0.89 -4.39 0.06
N TYR A 130 2.20 -4.56 0.29
CA TYR A 130 3.23 -4.27 -0.72
C TYR A 130 2.99 -5.07 -2.00
N LEU A 131 2.73 -6.37 -1.89
CA LEU A 131 2.44 -7.25 -3.01
C LEU A 131 1.17 -6.81 -3.76
N PHE A 132 0.11 -6.45 -3.04
CA PHE A 132 -1.11 -5.90 -3.64
C PHE A 132 -0.86 -4.64 -4.46
N ILE A 133 -0.08 -3.70 -3.91
CA ILE A 133 0.28 -2.45 -4.61
C ILE A 133 1.14 -2.75 -5.85
N CYS A 134 2.09 -3.69 -5.76
CA CYS A 134 2.87 -4.13 -6.92
C CYS A 134 1.97 -4.66 -8.05
N ASN A 135 0.97 -5.49 -7.72
CA ASN A 135 0.02 -5.99 -8.70
C ASN A 135 -0.79 -4.85 -9.35
N LYS A 136 -1.27 -3.91 -8.56
CA LYS A 136 -1.96 -2.71 -9.06
C LYS A 136 -1.06 -1.89 -10.00
N LEU A 137 0.18 -1.61 -9.60
CA LEU A 137 1.14 -0.86 -10.41
C LEU A 137 1.51 -1.60 -11.70
N PHE A 138 1.67 -2.92 -11.65
CA PHE A 138 1.89 -3.72 -12.85
C PHE A 138 0.73 -3.58 -13.85
N ASN A 139 -0.51 -3.69 -13.37
CA ASN A 139 -1.70 -3.58 -14.20
C ASN A 139 -1.90 -2.15 -14.78
N ILE A 140 -1.51 -1.11 -14.05
CA ILE A 140 -1.66 0.29 -14.48
C ILE A 140 -0.53 0.69 -15.44
N LEU A 141 0.71 0.32 -15.13
CA LEU A 141 1.91 0.83 -15.82
C LEU A 141 2.46 -0.15 -16.86
N GLY A 142 2.17 -1.46 -16.74
CA GLY A 142 2.75 -2.50 -17.59
C GLY A 142 4.25 -2.75 -17.38
N ASP A 143 4.86 -2.18 -16.33
CA ASP A 143 6.29 -2.30 -16.08
C ASP A 143 6.62 -3.63 -15.41
N LYS A 144 7.43 -4.45 -16.08
CA LYS A 144 7.81 -5.81 -15.65
C LYS A 144 8.50 -5.88 -14.29
N LYS A 145 9.16 -4.80 -13.85
CA LYS A 145 9.81 -4.75 -12.53
C LYS A 145 8.86 -5.07 -11.38
N TRP A 146 7.57 -4.66 -11.51
CA TRP A 146 6.56 -4.94 -10.49
C TRP A 146 6.19 -6.42 -10.44
N ASN A 147 6.07 -7.06 -11.60
CA ASN A 147 5.84 -8.50 -11.67
C ASN A 147 7.03 -9.33 -11.14
N GLU A 148 8.25 -8.88 -11.36
CA GLU A 148 9.45 -9.50 -10.79
C GLU A 148 9.45 -9.46 -9.26
N LYS A 149 9.07 -8.32 -8.66
CA LYS A 149 8.90 -8.17 -7.21
C LYS A 149 7.78 -9.08 -6.67
N ILE A 150 6.64 -9.17 -7.36
CA ILE A 150 5.55 -10.09 -7.01
C ILE A 150 6.07 -11.53 -6.97
N ASN A 151 6.73 -11.98 -8.02
CA ASN A 151 7.24 -13.35 -8.12
C ASN A 151 8.28 -13.67 -7.02
N THR A 152 9.11 -12.70 -6.65
CA THR A 152 10.12 -12.85 -5.60
C THR A 152 9.45 -13.04 -4.23
N LEU A 153 8.53 -12.15 -3.87
CA LEU A 153 7.82 -12.21 -2.58
C LEU A 153 6.92 -13.45 -2.49
N SER A 154 6.17 -13.77 -3.55
CA SER A 154 5.24 -14.90 -3.55
C SER A 154 5.95 -16.24 -3.32
N LYS A 155 7.16 -16.43 -3.83
CA LYS A 155 7.95 -17.65 -3.57
C LYS A 155 8.25 -17.84 -2.09
N SER A 156 8.65 -16.78 -1.40
CA SER A 156 8.90 -16.84 0.05
C SER A 156 7.62 -17.09 0.85
N PHE A 157 6.54 -16.41 0.50
CA PHE A 157 5.27 -16.57 1.21
C PHE A 157 4.69 -17.98 1.11
N HIS A 158 4.85 -18.65 -0.04
CA HIS A 158 4.40 -20.03 -0.20
C HIS A 158 5.06 -21.01 0.79
N SER A 159 6.29 -20.77 1.20
CA SER A 159 6.95 -21.59 2.21
C SER A 159 6.37 -21.42 3.61
N HIS A 160 5.83 -20.24 3.91
CA HIS A 160 5.30 -19.88 5.24
C HIS A 160 3.80 -20.19 5.38
N ILE A 161 3.04 -20.15 4.28
CA ILE A 161 1.57 -20.29 4.31
C ILE A 161 1.13 -21.64 4.89
N ASN A 162 1.83 -22.73 4.60
CA ASN A 162 1.49 -24.07 5.09
C ASN A 162 1.56 -24.17 6.62
N ALA A 163 2.44 -23.41 7.25
CA ALA A 163 2.61 -23.40 8.70
C ALA A 163 1.67 -22.39 9.40
N ASN A 164 1.32 -21.28 8.73
CA ASN A 164 0.68 -20.13 9.35
C ASN A 164 -0.54 -19.60 8.58
N PHE A 165 -1.21 -20.43 7.76
CA PHE A 165 -2.29 -19.95 6.88
C PHE A 165 -3.40 -19.18 7.63
N SER A 166 -3.71 -19.54 8.86
CA SER A 166 -4.74 -18.88 9.70
C SER A 166 -4.36 -17.47 10.16
N GLN A 167 -3.13 -17.05 9.93
CA GLN A 167 -2.61 -15.73 10.24
C GLN A 167 -2.16 -14.96 8.99
N MET A 168 -2.44 -15.47 7.78
CA MET A 168 -2.01 -14.88 6.52
C MET A 168 -3.17 -14.60 5.58
N PHE A 169 -4.33 -14.21 6.12
CA PHE A 169 -5.55 -13.98 5.33
C PHE A 169 -5.39 -12.87 4.30
N SER A 170 -4.67 -11.79 4.62
CA SER A 170 -4.40 -10.71 3.67
C SER A 170 -3.62 -11.21 2.47
N TYR A 171 -2.61 -12.04 2.69
CA TYR A 171 -1.84 -12.64 1.60
C TYR A 171 -2.69 -13.57 0.74
N ILE A 172 -3.48 -14.46 1.36
CA ILE A 172 -4.37 -15.40 0.64
C ILE A 172 -5.35 -14.62 -0.24
N LYS A 173 -5.99 -13.59 0.31
CA LYS A 173 -6.90 -12.72 -0.46
C LYS A 173 -6.20 -12.03 -1.63
N ILE A 174 -4.97 -11.61 -1.45
CA ILE A 174 -4.21 -10.94 -2.49
C ILE A 174 -3.79 -11.91 -3.61
N LEU A 175 -3.45 -13.15 -3.27
CA LEU A 175 -3.20 -14.19 -4.27
C LEU A 175 -4.43 -14.41 -5.17
N ASP A 176 -5.60 -14.55 -4.58
CA ASP A 176 -6.88 -14.69 -5.29
C ASP A 176 -7.10 -13.52 -6.26
N ILE A 177 -6.92 -12.28 -5.79
CA ILE A 177 -7.00 -11.07 -6.62
C ILE A 177 -5.96 -11.07 -7.76
N CYS A 178 -4.73 -11.54 -7.50
CA CYS A 178 -3.67 -11.61 -8.50
C CYS A 178 -3.95 -12.66 -9.58
N GLU A 179 -4.58 -13.77 -9.23
CA GLU A 179 -4.93 -14.83 -10.16
C GLU A 179 -6.12 -14.44 -11.05
N GLU A 180 -7.15 -13.81 -10.49
CA GLU A 180 -8.34 -13.39 -11.24
C GLU A 180 -8.11 -12.17 -12.14
N ASN A 181 -7.21 -11.31 -11.79
CA ASN A 181 -6.63 -10.16 -12.49
C ASN A 181 -7.53 -9.45 -13.52
N ILE A 182 -8.75 -9.07 -13.13
CA ILE A 182 -9.67 -8.31 -13.97
C ILE A 182 -9.45 -6.82 -13.73
N THR A 183 -8.99 -6.09 -14.74
CA THR A 183 -8.88 -4.63 -14.71
C THR A 183 -9.94 -4.01 -15.60
N ILE A 184 -10.82 -3.21 -15.01
CA ILE A 184 -11.84 -2.45 -15.75
C ILE A 184 -11.42 -1.00 -15.84
N THR A 185 -11.12 -0.54 -17.06
CA THR A 185 -10.82 0.87 -17.32
C THR A 185 -12.05 1.57 -17.88
N VAL A 186 -12.52 2.59 -17.14
CA VAL A 186 -13.66 3.39 -17.56
C VAL A 186 -13.17 4.73 -18.11
N ASN A 187 -13.39 4.97 -19.39
CA ASN A 187 -13.11 6.23 -20.05
C ASN A 187 -14.44 6.90 -20.46
N SER A 188 -14.91 7.86 -19.68
CA SER A 188 -16.13 8.60 -19.94
C SER A 188 -15.92 10.10 -19.77
N LYS A 189 -16.53 10.89 -20.68
CA LYS A 189 -16.57 12.35 -20.55
C LYS A 189 -17.62 12.82 -19.52
N ASN A 190 -18.50 11.92 -19.07
CA ASN A 190 -19.51 12.24 -18.08
C ASN A 190 -19.05 11.78 -16.67
N PRO A 191 -18.78 12.71 -15.74
CA PRO A 191 -18.33 12.38 -14.38
C PRO A 191 -19.34 11.53 -13.59
N GLU A 192 -20.64 11.74 -13.77
CA GLU A 192 -21.68 10.97 -13.07
C GLU A 192 -21.65 9.50 -13.48
N THR A 193 -21.52 9.22 -14.78
CA THR A 193 -21.41 7.86 -15.32
C THR A 193 -20.16 7.17 -14.78
N THR A 194 -19.04 7.90 -14.78
CA THR A 194 -17.77 7.39 -14.24
C THR A 194 -17.88 7.03 -12.76
N ASN A 195 -18.50 7.91 -11.97
CA ASN A 195 -18.67 7.67 -10.52
C ASN A 195 -19.63 6.52 -10.22
N LYS A 196 -20.70 6.35 -11.00
CA LYS A 196 -21.62 5.21 -10.85
C LYS A 196 -20.94 3.88 -11.13
N ILE A 197 -20.12 3.80 -12.18
CA ILE A 197 -19.41 2.56 -12.54
C ILE A 197 -18.32 2.22 -11.53
N LYS A 198 -17.63 3.20 -10.95
CA LYS A 198 -16.62 2.97 -9.91
C LYS A 198 -17.18 2.43 -8.60
N LYS A 199 -18.48 2.50 -8.40
CA LYS A 199 -19.19 1.97 -7.22
C LYS A 199 -19.67 0.52 -7.39
N LEU A 200 -19.63 0.00 -8.62
CA LEU A 200 -19.93 -1.40 -8.95
C LEU A 200 -18.71 -2.28 -8.68
#